data_576c9f8afb4d246b644aae8479f54a15
#
_entry.id   576c9f8afb4d246b644aae8479f54a15
#
_cell.length_a   1.000
_cell.length_b   1.000
_cell.length_c   1.000
_cell.angle_alpha   90.00
_cell.angle_beta   90.00
_cell.angle_gamma   90.00
#
_symmetry.space_group_name_H-M   'P 1'
#
loop_
_entity.id
_entity.type
_entity.pdbx_description
1 polymer ?
#
loop_
_entity_poly.entity_id
_entity_poly.type
_entity_poly.pdbx_seq_one_letter_code
_entity_poly.pdbx_strand_id
1 'polypeptide(L)'
;ILGYADPDVNAAVIRRVNMGSMTTLASYDEVKLAQLLLEIHPWAERARFTRTGGESMAVAVRIARAATGRDKVAICGYHGWHDWYLAANLGKGGNENLTDHLLPGLEPNGVPKGLRDTAIHFHYNQFSELEEIFKKHGSELAAVVMEPTRSTDPDPGFLEGIQELCITNSTKLIFDEISIGWRLCLGGAHMIYGVNPDMAVFAKTISNGFPMGAIIGTASTMEAAQKSFISSAYWTEGVGPAASVACIEKM
;
A
#
# COMPACT_ATOMS: atom_id res chain seq x y z
N ILE A 1 19.49 1.01 -0.71
CA ILE A 1 18.93 1.62 -1.86
C ILE A 1 20.03 2.39 -2.58
N LEU A 2 19.82 2.87 -3.81
CA LEU A 2 20.90 3.32 -4.70
C LEU A 2 21.61 4.62 -4.28
N GLY A 3 21.06 5.38 -3.32
CA GLY A 3 21.61 6.67 -2.88
C GLY A 3 21.15 7.85 -3.74
N TYR A 4 21.69 9.05 -3.43
CA TYR A 4 21.32 10.29 -4.12
C TYR A 4 21.88 10.33 -5.54
N ALA A 5 21.08 10.87 -6.46
CA ALA A 5 21.47 11.19 -7.84
C ALA A 5 22.12 10.00 -8.59
N ASP A 6 21.56 8.81 -8.44
CA ASP A 6 22.06 7.63 -9.15
C ASP A 6 22.09 7.90 -10.67
N PRO A 7 23.25 7.67 -11.35
CA PRO A 7 23.43 8.08 -12.73
C PRO A 7 22.54 7.30 -13.71
N ASP A 8 22.22 6.04 -13.45
CA ASP A 8 21.41 5.22 -14.36
C ASP A 8 19.94 5.62 -14.25
N VAL A 9 19.46 5.87 -13.03
CA VAL A 9 18.12 6.41 -12.79
C VAL A 9 17.96 7.79 -13.42
N ASN A 10 18.94 8.68 -13.23
CA ASN A 10 18.91 10.01 -13.84
C ASN A 10 18.92 9.93 -15.38
N ALA A 11 19.73 9.07 -15.98
CA ALA A 11 19.79 8.88 -17.43
C ALA A 11 18.44 8.39 -17.97
N ALA A 12 17.79 7.44 -17.31
CA ALA A 12 16.45 6.95 -17.68
C ALA A 12 15.40 8.06 -17.65
N VAL A 13 15.42 8.89 -16.61
CA VAL A 13 14.51 10.04 -16.47
C VAL A 13 14.77 11.08 -17.56
N ILE A 14 16.04 11.46 -17.82
CA ILE A 14 16.38 12.42 -18.88
C ILE A 14 15.93 11.89 -20.25
N ARG A 15 16.15 10.62 -20.54
CA ARG A 15 15.66 9.95 -21.76
C ARG A 15 14.14 10.13 -21.87
N ARG A 16 13.39 9.83 -20.79
CA ARG A 16 11.92 9.93 -20.79
C ARG A 16 11.45 11.36 -20.98
N VAL A 17 12.03 12.34 -20.32
CA VAL A 17 11.70 13.76 -20.49
C VAL A 17 11.90 14.20 -21.95
N ASN A 18 13.00 13.80 -22.58
CA ASN A 18 13.31 14.13 -23.98
C ASN A 18 12.34 13.47 -24.99
N MET A 19 11.71 12.34 -24.61
CA MET A 19 10.69 11.68 -25.42
C MET A 19 9.26 12.18 -25.14
N GLY A 20 9.09 13.03 -24.15
CA GLY A 20 7.81 13.50 -23.63
C GLY A 20 7.44 12.81 -22.33
N SER A 21 7.25 13.61 -21.25
CA SER A 21 7.00 13.10 -19.91
C SER A 21 5.62 12.48 -19.75
N MET A 22 4.63 12.93 -20.49
CA MET A 22 3.25 12.42 -20.42
C MET A 22 2.71 12.15 -21.83
N THR A 23 1.98 11.06 -21.99
CA THR A 23 1.39 10.64 -23.26
C THR A 23 -0.09 10.29 -23.09
N THR A 24 -0.84 10.21 -24.18
CA THR A 24 -2.27 9.84 -24.15
C THR A 24 -2.48 8.38 -23.74
N LEU A 25 -1.54 7.50 -24.11
CA LEU A 25 -1.55 6.08 -23.80
C LEU A 25 -0.47 5.74 -22.80
N ALA A 26 -0.59 4.60 -22.13
CA ALA A 26 0.44 4.05 -21.26
C ALA A 26 1.80 3.97 -21.98
N SER A 27 2.86 4.41 -21.30
CA SER A 27 4.21 4.37 -21.84
C SER A 27 4.78 2.94 -21.80
N TYR A 28 5.76 2.67 -22.64
CA TYR A 28 6.49 1.39 -22.59
C TYR A 28 7.14 1.15 -21.19
N ASP A 29 7.64 2.21 -20.55
CA ASP A 29 8.24 2.10 -19.23
C ASP A 29 7.21 1.66 -18.17
N GLU A 30 5.94 2.08 -18.31
CA GLU A 30 4.85 1.65 -17.43
C GLU A 30 4.54 0.16 -17.59
N VAL A 31 4.46 -0.32 -18.84
CA VAL A 31 4.24 -1.74 -19.13
C VAL A 31 5.40 -2.58 -18.60
N LYS A 32 6.63 -2.15 -18.85
CA LYS A 32 7.84 -2.82 -18.37
C LYS A 32 7.90 -2.87 -16.85
N LEU A 33 7.55 -1.77 -16.17
CA LEU A 33 7.49 -1.74 -14.70
C LEU A 33 6.46 -2.74 -14.16
N ALA A 34 5.26 -2.81 -14.78
CA ALA A 34 4.26 -3.79 -14.38
C ALA A 34 4.78 -5.22 -14.51
N GLN A 35 5.44 -5.54 -15.63
CA GLN A 35 6.05 -6.87 -15.84
C GLN A 35 7.10 -7.19 -14.77
N LEU A 36 8.05 -6.29 -14.53
CA LEU A 36 9.09 -6.49 -13.50
C LEU A 36 8.50 -6.72 -12.11
N LEU A 37 7.49 -5.94 -11.73
CA LEU A 37 6.84 -6.11 -10.42
C LEU A 37 6.17 -7.46 -10.27
N LEU A 38 5.50 -7.95 -11.32
CA LEU A 38 4.82 -9.26 -11.30
C LEU A 38 5.82 -10.42 -11.41
N GLU A 39 6.94 -10.26 -12.11
CA GLU A 39 8.02 -11.25 -12.14
C GLU A 39 8.67 -11.42 -10.77
N ILE A 40 8.90 -10.32 -10.04
CA ILE A 40 9.48 -10.34 -8.69
C ILE A 40 8.48 -10.89 -7.66
N HIS A 41 7.18 -10.66 -7.86
CA HIS A 41 6.12 -11.06 -6.94
C HIS A 41 5.13 -12.05 -7.62
N PRO A 42 5.49 -13.34 -7.78
CA PRO A 42 4.69 -14.31 -8.57
C PRO A 42 3.27 -14.55 -8.05
N TRP A 43 2.97 -14.14 -6.81
CA TRP A 43 1.63 -14.22 -6.23
C TRP A 43 0.68 -13.13 -6.75
N ALA A 44 1.24 -12.01 -7.27
CA ALA A 44 0.48 -10.90 -7.80
C ALA A 44 0.21 -11.09 -9.29
N GLU A 45 -0.96 -10.65 -9.76
CA GLU A 45 -1.42 -10.83 -11.15
C GLU A 45 -1.75 -9.50 -11.83
N ARG A 46 -1.87 -8.43 -11.07
CA ARG A 46 -2.23 -7.08 -11.55
C ARG A 46 -1.39 -6.03 -10.85
N ALA A 47 -1.10 -4.97 -11.59
CA ALA A 47 -0.45 -3.77 -11.06
C ALA A 47 -1.27 -2.51 -11.39
N ARG A 48 -1.24 -1.51 -10.51
CA ARG A 48 -1.77 -0.18 -10.72
C ARG A 48 -0.81 0.85 -10.17
N PHE A 49 -0.66 1.96 -10.87
CA PHE A 49 0.32 2.99 -10.54
C PHE A 49 -0.33 4.26 -10.02
N THR A 50 0.40 4.96 -9.17
CA THR A 50 0.06 6.24 -8.56
C THR A 50 1.33 7.10 -8.48
N ARG A 51 1.26 8.28 -7.84
CA ARG A 51 2.44 9.16 -7.73
C ARG A 51 2.90 9.39 -6.30
N THR A 52 2.08 9.07 -5.32
CA THR A 52 2.45 9.21 -3.89
C THR A 52 2.00 8.01 -3.07
N GLY A 53 2.68 7.74 -1.94
CA GLY A 53 2.32 6.64 -1.06
C GLY A 53 0.93 6.78 -0.45
N GLY A 54 0.55 7.98 -0.01
CA GLY A 54 -0.79 8.22 0.54
C GLY A 54 -1.89 8.00 -0.49
N GLU A 55 -1.69 8.45 -1.73
CA GLU A 55 -2.59 8.15 -2.85
C GLU A 55 -2.69 6.63 -3.08
N SER A 56 -1.54 5.94 -3.09
CA SER A 56 -1.50 4.48 -3.27
C SER A 56 -2.33 3.75 -2.22
N MET A 57 -2.18 4.14 -0.95
CA MET A 57 -2.93 3.54 0.16
C MET A 57 -4.43 3.84 0.04
N ALA A 58 -4.81 5.08 -0.31
CA ALA A 58 -6.21 5.44 -0.52
C ALA A 58 -6.84 4.63 -1.68
N VAL A 59 -6.09 4.40 -2.75
CA VAL A 59 -6.50 3.55 -3.88
C VAL A 59 -6.65 2.09 -3.44
N ALA A 60 -5.67 1.54 -2.72
CA ALA A 60 -5.73 0.15 -2.25
C ALA A 60 -6.94 -0.10 -1.32
N VAL A 61 -7.18 0.80 -0.37
CA VAL A 61 -8.36 0.72 0.52
C VAL A 61 -9.66 0.83 -0.27
N ARG A 62 -9.74 1.72 -1.27
CA ARG A 62 -10.92 1.83 -2.14
C ARG A 62 -11.16 0.54 -2.94
N ILE A 63 -10.11 -0.09 -3.44
CA ILE A 63 -10.20 -1.37 -4.14
C ILE A 63 -10.73 -2.46 -3.20
N ALA A 64 -10.19 -2.56 -1.99
CA ALA A 64 -10.65 -3.52 -0.99
C ALA A 64 -12.13 -3.33 -0.61
N ARG A 65 -12.57 -2.09 -0.39
CA ARG A 65 -13.97 -1.75 -0.14
C ARG A 65 -14.86 -2.15 -1.32
N ALA A 66 -14.45 -1.85 -2.55
CA ALA A 66 -15.19 -2.23 -3.75
C ALA A 66 -15.23 -3.75 -3.97
N ALA A 67 -14.16 -4.47 -3.65
CA ALA A 67 -14.07 -5.92 -3.79
C ALA A 67 -14.96 -6.67 -2.77
N THR A 68 -15.12 -6.11 -1.57
CA THR A 68 -15.86 -6.76 -0.47
C THR A 68 -17.28 -6.23 -0.29
N GLY A 69 -17.57 -5.02 -0.78
CA GLY A 69 -18.81 -4.30 -0.49
C GLY A 69 -18.90 -3.84 0.98
N ARG A 70 -17.78 -3.72 1.69
CA ARG A 70 -17.70 -3.39 3.11
C ARG A 70 -16.95 -2.08 3.32
N ASP A 71 -17.14 -1.42 4.46
CA ASP A 71 -16.63 -0.06 4.70
C ASP A 71 -15.46 0.02 5.68
N LYS A 72 -15.45 -0.85 6.72
CA LYS A 72 -14.46 -0.75 7.79
C LYS A 72 -13.11 -1.35 7.41
N VAL A 73 -12.05 -0.80 8.00
CA VAL A 73 -10.68 -1.33 7.88
C VAL A 73 -10.05 -1.44 9.26
N ALA A 74 -9.36 -2.55 9.52
CA ALA A 74 -8.46 -2.68 10.66
C ALA A 74 -7.07 -2.20 10.23
N ILE A 75 -6.40 -1.38 11.05
CA ILE A 75 -5.13 -0.73 10.69
C ILE A 75 -4.07 -0.95 11.76
N CYS A 76 -2.83 -1.19 11.32
CA CYS A 76 -1.67 -1.30 12.20
C CYS A 76 -0.46 -0.60 11.55
N GLY A 77 0.06 0.43 12.20
CA GLY A 77 1.18 1.22 11.69
C GLY A 77 0.76 2.57 11.10
N TYR A 78 1.67 3.21 10.38
CA TYR A 78 1.47 4.53 9.78
C TYR A 78 1.21 4.41 8.27
N HIS A 79 0.07 4.92 7.81
CA HIS A 79 -0.37 4.78 6.41
C HIS A 79 -0.67 6.12 5.71
N GLY A 80 -0.04 7.20 6.13
CA GLY A 80 -0.19 8.53 5.55
C GLY A 80 -1.15 9.42 6.33
N TRP A 81 -1.72 10.42 5.65
CA TRP A 81 -2.51 11.49 6.26
C TRP A 81 -3.93 11.60 5.69
N HIS A 82 -4.32 10.69 4.81
CA HIS A 82 -5.62 10.73 4.15
C HIS A 82 -6.76 10.44 5.14
N ASP A 83 -7.92 10.98 4.85
CA ASP A 83 -9.11 10.93 5.72
C ASP A 83 -9.44 9.50 6.19
N TRP A 84 -9.32 8.51 5.31
CA TRP A 84 -9.63 7.12 5.65
C TRP A 84 -8.79 6.57 6.80
N TYR A 85 -7.53 7.03 6.92
CA TYR A 85 -6.60 6.62 7.98
C TYR A 85 -6.80 7.45 9.25
N LEU A 86 -6.83 8.78 9.12
CA LEU A 86 -7.05 9.68 10.26
C LEU A 86 -8.44 9.54 10.87
N ALA A 87 -9.40 8.90 10.20
CA ALA A 87 -10.70 8.54 10.74
C ALA A 87 -10.61 7.72 12.04
N ALA A 88 -9.53 6.98 12.27
CA ALA A 88 -9.27 6.26 13.52
C ALA A 88 -9.24 7.20 14.75
N ASN A 89 -8.88 8.47 14.57
CA ASN A 89 -8.81 9.46 15.65
C ASN A 89 -10.11 10.26 15.84
N LEU A 90 -11.19 9.94 15.12
CA LEU A 90 -12.51 10.57 15.30
C LEU A 90 -13.34 9.98 16.45
N GLY A 91 -12.89 8.87 17.06
CA GLY A 91 -13.58 8.18 18.13
C GLY A 91 -13.56 8.91 19.48
N LYS A 92 -14.20 8.35 20.49
CA LYS A 92 -14.06 8.77 21.89
C LYS A 92 -12.66 8.40 22.35
N GLY A 93 -11.85 9.41 22.72
CA GLY A 93 -10.43 9.24 23.02
C GLY A 93 -9.52 9.99 22.05
N GLY A 94 -10.03 10.38 20.89
CA GLY A 94 -9.31 11.26 19.95
C GLY A 94 -7.93 10.75 19.57
N ASN A 95 -6.92 11.55 19.76
CA ASN A 95 -5.54 11.32 19.34
C ASN A 95 -4.83 10.12 19.99
N GLU A 96 -5.41 9.48 20.99
CA GLU A 96 -4.79 8.34 21.67
C GLU A 96 -4.73 7.09 20.77
N ASN A 97 -5.67 6.95 19.82
CA ASN A 97 -5.79 5.74 19.00
C ASN A 97 -4.56 5.47 18.12
N LEU A 98 -3.94 6.51 17.56
CA LEU A 98 -2.77 6.39 16.69
C LEU A 98 -1.47 6.88 17.35
N THR A 99 -1.45 7.08 18.68
CA THR A 99 -0.30 7.63 19.39
C THR A 99 0.95 6.77 19.21
N ASP A 100 0.81 5.45 19.22
CA ASP A 100 1.93 4.51 19.12
C ASP A 100 2.25 4.10 17.65
N HIS A 101 1.59 4.71 16.67
CA HIS A 101 1.71 4.35 15.26
C HIS A 101 2.74 5.15 14.47
N LEU A 102 3.73 5.75 15.05
CA LEU A 102 4.85 6.49 14.47
C LEU A 102 4.88 7.96 14.85
N LEU A 103 3.78 8.68 14.66
CA LEU A 103 3.69 10.11 14.92
C LEU A 103 2.65 10.36 16.02
N PRO A 104 3.05 10.75 17.22
CA PRO A 104 2.10 11.13 18.26
C PRO A 104 1.30 12.38 17.84
N GLY A 105 0.05 12.48 18.28
CA GLY A 105 -0.77 13.66 18.08
C GLY A 105 -1.26 13.89 16.65
N LEU A 106 -1.59 12.83 15.92
CA LEU A 106 -2.21 12.95 14.59
C LEU A 106 -3.64 13.48 14.70
N GLU A 107 -3.76 14.81 14.66
CA GLU A 107 -5.04 15.50 14.80
C GLU A 107 -5.95 15.24 13.59
N PRO A 108 -7.22 14.80 13.81
CA PRO A 108 -8.16 14.56 12.72
C PRO A 108 -8.88 15.85 12.25
N ASN A 109 -8.25 17.01 12.41
CA ASN A 109 -8.83 18.28 12.00
C ASN A 109 -9.09 18.31 10.49
N GLY A 110 -10.34 18.56 10.10
CA GLY A 110 -10.76 18.55 8.70
C GLY A 110 -11.25 17.19 8.20
N VAL A 111 -11.03 16.09 8.91
CA VAL A 111 -11.57 14.77 8.55
C VAL A 111 -13.09 14.75 8.77
N PRO A 112 -13.89 14.32 7.78
CA PRO A 112 -15.34 14.27 7.89
C PRO A 112 -15.80 13.35 9.03
N LYS A 113 -16.64 13.87 9.92
CA LYS A 113 -17.16 13.12 11.09
C LYS A 113 -17.94 11.85 10.71
N GLY A 114 -18.48 11.79 9.50
CA GLY A 114 -19.17 10.62 8.97
C GLY A 114 -18.26 9.41 8.75
N LEU A 115 -16.93 9.58 8.78
CA LEU A 115 -15.95 8.49 8.69
C LEU A 115 -15.63 7.86 10.06
N ARG A 116 -16.24 8.33 11.14
CA ARG A 116 -16.05 7.73 12.47
C ARG A 116 -16.32 6.23 12.43
N ASP A 117 -15.50 5.48 13.15
CA ASP A 117 -15.58 4.01 13.28
C ASP A 117 -15.37 3.23 11.96
N THR A 118 -14.88 3.88 10.90
CA THR A 118 -14.51 3.21 9.64
C THR A 118 -13.06 2.72 9.62
N ALA A 119 -12.21 3.21 10.51
CA ALA A 119 -10.83 2.75 10.71
C ALA A 119 -10.64 2.37 12.18
N ILE A 120 -10.25 1.13 12.43
CA ILE A 120 -10.10 0.54 13.77
C ILE A 120 -8.65 0.11 13.92
N HIS A 121 -7.92 0.68 14.88
CA HIS A 121 -6.51 0.37 15.07
C HIS A 121 -6.31 -0.89 15.94
N PHE A 122 -5.19 -1.58 15.71
CA PHE A 122 -4.62 -2.61 16.58
C PHE A 122 -3.10 -2.46 16.61
N HIS A 123 -2.45 -2.98 17.65
CA HIS A 123 -1.00 -2.87 17.82
C HIS A 123 -0.25 -4.03 17.16
N TYR A 124 0.97 -3.74 16.70
CA TYR A 124 1.85 -4.72 16.10
C TYR A 124 2.22 -5.82 17.12
N ASN A 125 2.21 -7.08 16.69
CA ASN A 125 2.39 -8.26 17.54
C ASN A 125 1.32 -8.46 18.64
N GLN A 126 0.18 -7.74 18.58
CA GLN A 126 -0.95 -7.95 19.47
C GLN A 126 -2.11 -8.63 18.72
N PHE A 127 -1.91 -9.92 18.39
CA PHE A 127 -2.86 -10.69 17.58
C PHE A 127 -4.26 -10.75 18.21
N SER A 128 -4.33 -10.87 19.54
CA SER A 128 -5.61 -10.89 20.28
C SER A 128 -6.48 -9.63 20.07
N GLU A 129 -5.87 -8.46 19.87
CA GLU A 129 -6.64 -7.24 19.56
C GLU A 129 -7.32 -7.35 18.21
N LEU A 130 -6.63 -7.91 17.21
CA LEU A 130 -7.23 -8.13 15.89
C LEU A 130 -8.34 -9.19 15.95
N GLU A 131 -8.17 -10.27 16.71
CA GLU A 131 -9.25 -11.25 16.93
C GLU A 131 -10.50 -10.60 17.53
N GLU A 132 -10.35 -9.70 18.51
CA GLU A 132 -11.47 -8.96 19.08
C GLU A 132 -12.17 -8.04 18.06
N ILE A 133 -11.39 -7.40 17.17
CA ILE A 133 -11.93 -6.61 16.07
C ILE A 133 -12.75 -7.51 15.12
N PHE A 134 -12.23 -8.67 14.75
CA PHE A 134 -12.95 -9.62 13.90
C PHE A 134 -14.22 -10.18 14.57
N LYS A 135 -14.19 -10.46 15.87
CA LYS A 135 -15.41 -10.88 16.62
C LYS A 135 -16.51 -9.83 16.57
N LYS A 136 -16.15 -8.55 16.64
CA LYS A 136 -17.11 -7.43 16.67
C LYS A 136 -17.54 -6.97 15.30
N HIS A 137 -16.65 -6.99 14.32
CA HIS A 137 -16.79 -6.28 13.06
C HIS A 137 -16.44 -7.12 11.81
N GLY A 138 -16.13 -8.41 11.94
CA GLY A 138 -15.60 -9.23 10.85
C GLY A 138 -16.44 -9.18 9.56
N SER A 139 -17.76 -9.16 9.69
CA SER A 139 -18.67 -9.03 8.52
C SER A 139 -18.67 -7.65 7.86
N GLU A 140 -18.10 -6.64 8.51
CA GLU A 140 -18.03 -5.26 8.04
C GLU A 140 -16.63 -4.85 7.58
N LEU A 141 -15.59 -5.70 7.87
CA LEU A 141 -14.20 -5.41 7.54
C LEU A 141 -13.93 -5.63 6.05
N ALA A 142 -13.59 -4.57 5.35
CA ALA A 142 -13.12 -4.60 3.97
C ALA A 142 -11.67 -5.09 3.90
N ALA A 143 -10.82 -4.60 4.80
CA ALA A 143 -9.40 -4.94 4.81
C ALA A 143 -8.79 -4.91 6.21
N VAL A 144 -7.69 -5.66 6.36
CA VAL A 144 -6.62 -5.41 7.32
C VAL A 144 -5.49 -4.73 6.58
N VAL A 145 -5.01 -3.59 7.08
CA VAL A 145 -3.96 -2.78 6.49
C VAL A 145 -2.83 -2.67 7.49
N MET A 146 -1.61 -3.09 7.11
CA MET A 146 -0.47 -3.06 8.01
C MET A 146 0.86 -3.02 7.27
N GLU A 147 1.91 -2.59 7.95
CA GLU A 147 3.29 -2.81 7.52
C GLU A 147 3.69 -4.25 7.93
N PRO A 148 4.26 -5.08 7.03
CA PRO A 148 4.65 -6.45 7.39
C PRO A 148 5.75 -6.49 8.46
N THR A 149 6.63 -5.50 8.44
CA THR A 149 7.63 -5.21 9.48
C THR A 149 8.08 -3.76 9.36
N ARG A 150 8.62 -3.22 10.43
CA ARG A 150 9.19 -1.87 10.45
C ARG A 150 10.34 -1.73 11.45
N SER A 151 10.05 -1.68 12.74
CA SER A 151 11.03 -1.47 13.82
C SER A 151 11.39 -2.77 14.54
N THR A 152 10.50 -3.75 14.45
CA THR A 152 10.65 -5.08 15.03
C THR A 152 10.15 -6.11 14.03
N ASP A 153 10.67 -7.32 14.11
CA ASP A 153 10.17 -8.45 13.33
C ASP A 153 8.78 -8.89 13.84
N PRO A 154 7.97 -9.52 12.99
CA PRO A 154 6.74 -10.15 13.45
C PRO A 154 7.05 -11.33 14.38
N ASP A 155 6.26 -11.49 15.43
CA ASP A 155 6.31 -12.68 16.26
C ASP A 155 5.97 -13.91 15.42
N PRO A 156 6.53 -15.09 15.73
CA PRO A 156 6.23 -16.33 15.01
C PRO A 156 4.73 -16.60 14.93
N GLY A 157 4.21 -16.76 13.71
CA GLY A 157 2.79 -17.02 13.47
C GLY A 157 1.89 -15.78 13.41
N PHE A 158 2.42 -14.58 13.66
CA PHE A 158 1.62 -13.34 13.68
C PHE A 158 1.06 -13.00 12.30
N LEU A 159 1.90 -12.96 11.28
CA LEU A 159 1.46 -12.61 9.91
C LEU A 159 0.60 -13.72 9.30
N GLU A 160 0.95 -14.98 9.54
CA GLU A 160 0.19 -16.14 9.07
C GLU A 160 -1.21 -16.17 9.72
N GLY A 161 -1.29 -15.91 11.02
CA GLY A 161 -2.58 -15.82 11.73
C GLY A 161 -3.46 -14.70 11.18
N ILE A 162 -2.89 -13.52 10.87
CA ILE A 162 -3.61 -12.42 10.24
C ILE A 162 -4.13 -12.83 8.86
N GLN A 163 -3.30 -13.47 8.05
CA GLN A 163 -3.71 -13.97 6.73
C GLN A 163 -4.87 -14.97 6.84
N GLU A 164 -4.79 -15.92 7.78
CA GLU A 164 -5.86 -16.89 8.01
C GLU A 164 -7.17 -16.24 8.45
N LEU A 165 -7.11 -15.27 9.36
CA LEU A 165 -8.30 -14.48 9.75
C LEU A 165 -8.91 -13.74 8.56
N CYS A 166 -8.09 -13.14 7.71
CA CYS A 166 -8.55 -12.44 6.52
C CYS A 166 -9.23 -13.41 5.54
N ILE A 167 -8.63 -14.55 5.26
CA ILE A 167 -9.19 -15.59 4.37
C ILE A 167 -10.53 -16.09 4.91
N THR A 168 -10.58 -16.48 6.18
CA THR A 168 -11.77 -17.04 6.82
C THR A 168 -12.96 -16.07 6.79
N ASN A 169 -12.68 -14.77 6.92
CA ASN A 169 -13.72 -13.74 6.96
C ASN A 169 -13.95 -13.03 5.61
N SER A 170 -13.28 -13.47 4.54
CA SER A 170 -13.34 -12.81 3.23
C SER A 170 -12.99 -11.31 3.30
N THR A 171 -12.06 -10.96 4.18
CA THR A 171 -11.47 -9.64 4.36
C THR A 171 -10.18 -9.58 3.57
N LYS A 172 -9.81 -8.43 3.01
CA LYS A 172 -8.60 -8.28 2.22
C LYS A 172 -7.40 -7.95 3.09
N LEU A 173 -6.26 -8.62 2.87
CA LEU A 173 -4.99 -8.27 3.50
C LEU A 173 -4.21 -7.32 2.58
N ILE A 174 -3.85 -6.15 3.11
CA ILE A 174 -3.05 -5.14 2.41
C ILE A 174 -1.75 -4.92 3.19
N PHE A 175 -0.61 -5.22 2.58
CA PHE A 175 0.67 -4.86 3.13
C PHE A 175 1.16 -3.51 2.59
N ASP A 176 1.39 -2.58 3.51
CA ASP A 176 2.04 -1.31 3.24
C ASP A 176 3.56 -1.51 3.24
N GLU A 177 4.11 -1.63 2.04
CA GLU A 177 5.54 -1.79 1.78
C GLU A 177 6.25 -0.45 1.46
N ILE A 178 5.54 0.68 1.63
CA ILE A 178 6.04 2.01 1.25
C ILE A 178 7.36 2.35 1.95
N SER A 179 7.48 1.98 3.23
CA SER A 179 8.69 2.26 4.00
C SER A 179 9.72 1.13 3.95
N ILE A 180 9.27 -0.12 4.00
CA ILE A 180 10.19 -1.27 4.15
C ILE A 180 10.51 -1.95 2.82
N GLY A 181 9.63 -1.90 1.85
CA GLY A 181 9.86 -2.52 0.54
C GLY A 181 11.17 -2.09 -0.11
N TRP A 182 11.83 -3.02 -0.78
CA TRP A 182 13.14 -2.86 -1.44
C TRP A 182 14.32 -2.65 -0.48
N ARG A 183 14.11 -2.75 0.84
CA ARG A 183 15.18 -2.50 1.84
C ARG A 183 15.77 -3.78 2.41
N LEU A 184 14.99 -4.82 2.55
CA LEU A 184 15.41 -6.09 3.13
C LEU A 184 15.72 -7.15 2.07
N CYS A 185 15.01 -7.10 0.94
CA CYS A 185 15.21 -7.98 -0.21
C CYS A 185 14.81 -7.24 -1.51
N LEU A 186 15.05 -7.85 -2.64
CA LEU A 186 14.49 -7.40 -3.91
C LEU A 186 12.98 -7.68 -3.88
N GLY A 187 12.17 -6.60 -3.79
CA GLY A 187 10.72 -6.69 -3.66
C GLY A 187 10.20 -6.32 -2.27
N GLY A 188 9.08 -6.89 -1.90
CA GLY A 188 8.42 -6.62 -0.61
C GLY A 188 9.02 -7.44 0.53
N ALA A 189 9.08 -6.84 1.72
CA ALA A 189 9.54 -7.49 2.95
C ALA A 189 8.70 -8.73 3.31
N HIS A 190 7.39 -8.74 2.96
CA HIS A 190 6.49 -9.88 3.18
C HIS A 190 7.03 -11.19 2.58
N MET A 191 7.83 -11.11 1.50
CA MET A 191 8.41 -12.29 0.84
C MET A 191 9.39 -13.04 1.76
N ILE A 192 10.09 -12.32 2.67
CA ILE A 192 11.00 -12.94 3.64
C ILE A 192 10.23 -13.79 4.64
N TYR A 193 9.03 -13.34 5.00
CA TYR A 193 8.16 -14.04 5.96
C TYR A 193 7.26 -15.09 5.29
N GLY A 194 7.25 -15.18 3.96
CA GLY A 194 6.46 -16.17 3.21
C GLY A 194 4.95 -15.96 3.26
N VAL A 195 4.47 -14.75 3.60
CA VAL A 195 3.05 -14.42 3.70
C VAL A 195 2.66 -13.49 2.57
N ASN A 196 1.82 -13.95 1.64
CA ASN A 196 1.36 -13.17 0.49
C ASN A 196 0.06 -12.44 0.82
N PRO A 197 -0.02 -11.11 0.64
CA PRO A 197 -1.26 -10.36 0.85
C PRO A 197 -2.19 -10.44 -0.37
N ASP A 198 -3.42 -9.93 -0.25
CA ASP A 198 -4.26 -9.65 -1.41
C ASP A 198 -3.71 -8.48 -2.25
N MET A 199 -3.12 -7.49 -1.59
CA MET A 199 -2.43 -6.35 -2.22
C MET A 199 -1.18 -5.95 -1.43
N ALA A 200 -0.12 -5.57 -2.15
CA ALA A 200 1.05 -4.89 -1.59
C ALA A 200 1.22 -3.51 -2.23
N VAL A 201 1.60 -2.52 -1.42
CA VAL A 201 1.68 -1.12 -1.83
C VAL A 201 3.11 -0.61 -1.67
N PHE A 202 3.71 -0.13 -2.76
CA PHE A 202 5.07 0.37 -2.81
C PHE A 202 5.11 1.86 -3.17
N ALA A 203 6.10 2.58 -2.64
CA ALA A 203 6.47 3.94 -3.03
C ALA A 203 7.91 4.23 -2.58
N LYS A 204 8.26 5.49 -2.33
CA LYS A 204 9.58 5.93 -1.83
C LYS A 204 10.75 5.34 -2.64
N THR A 205 11.22 4.18 -2.20
CA THR A 205 12.43 3.52 -2.72
C THR A 205 12.29 2.97 -4.13
N ILE A 206 11.07 2.64 -4.55
CA ILE A 206 10.82 2.02 -5.86
C ILE A 206 11.36 2.82 -7.05
N SER A 207 11.42 4.15 -6.92
CA SER A 207 11.83 5.08 -7.98
C SER A 207 13.06 5.92 -7.62
N ASN A 208 13.75 5.58 -6.52
CA ASN A 208 14.93 6.30 -6.04
C ASN A 208 14.74 7.82 -5.89
N GLY A 209 13.55 8.27 -5.48
CA GLY A 209 13.25 9.68 -5.16
C GLY A 209 12.33 10.38 -6.15
N PHE A 210 12.06 9.83 -7.30
CA PHE A 210 11.04 10.37 -8.21
C PHE A 210 9.63 10.01 -7.72
N PRO A 211 8.60 10.87 -7.94
CA PRO A 211 7.23 10.58 -7.54
C PRO A 211 6.69 9.32 -8.22
N MET A 212 6.49 8.26 -7.44
CA MET A 212 5.95 6.98 -7.91
C MET A 212 5.37 6.18 -6.76
N GLY A 213 4.24 5.53 -7.02
CA GLY A 213 3.67 4.50 -6.19
C GLY A 213 3.12 3.36 -7.05
N ALA A 214 3.12 2.16 -6.50
CA ALA A 214 2.60 0.97 -7.16
C ALA A 214 1.75 0.16 -6.17
N ILE A 215 0.64 -0.37 -6.66
CA ILE A 215 -0.20 -1.34 -5.98
C ILE A 215 -0.17 -2.59 -6.85
N ILE A 216 0.29 -3.69 -6.30
CA ILE A 216 0.20 -5.01 -6.94
C ILE A 216 -0.76 -5.88 -6.14
N GLY A 217 -1.40 -6.84 -6.79
CA GLY A 217 -2.34 -7.71 -6.09
C GLY A 217 -2.90 -8.83 -6.94
N THR A 218 -3.70 -9.67 -6.29
CA THR A 218 -4.40 -10.78 -6.95
C THR A 218 -5.44 -10.26 -7.93
N ALA A 219 -5.66 -10.97 -9.03
CA ALA A 219 -6.66 -10.60 -10.03
C ALA A 219 -8.05 -10.44 -9.41
N SER A 220 -8.43 -11.36 -8.51
CA SER A 220 -9.74 -11.37 -7.85
C SER A 220 -10.01 -10.10 -7.04
N THR A 221 -8.98 -9.52 -6.42
CA THR A 221 -9.10 -8.28 -5.64
C THR A 221 -8.98 -7.06 -6.54
N MET A 222 -7.99 -7.03 -7.41
CA MET A 222 -7.68 -5.87 -8.25
C MET A 222 -8.72 -5.60 -9.34
N GLU A 223 -9.51 -6.61 -9.76
CA GLU A 223 -10.59 -6.44 -10.73
C GLU A 223 -11.66 -5.45 -10.26
N ALA A 224 -11.86 -5.32 -8.95
CA ALA A 224 -12.79 -4.34 -8.39
C ALA A 224 -12.41 -2.88 -8.74
N ALA A 225 -11.15 -2.61 -9.05
CA ALA A 225 -10.70 -1.30 -9.52
C ALA A 225 -11.38 -0.86 -10.82
N GLN A 226 -11.74 -1.82 -11.69
CA GLN A 226 -12.41 -1.54 -12.97
C GLN A 226 -13.84 -1.02 -12.79
N LYS A 227 -14.48 -1.35 -11.67
CA LYS A 227 -15.83 -0.91 -11.31
C LYS A 227 -15.84 0.34 -10.43
N SER A 228 -14.68 0.85 -10.08
CA SER A 228 -14.48 2.00 -9.21
C SER A 228 -13.88 3.14 -10.01
N PHE A 229 -14.46 4.33 -9.94
CA PHE A 229 -13.88 5.49 -10.61
C PHE A 229 -12.60 5.91 -9.87
N ILE A 230 -11.47 5.39 -10.33
CA ILE A 230 -10.13 5.71 -9.85
C ILE A 230 -9.35 6.25 -11.04
N SER A 231 -9.07 7.55 -11.06
CA SER A 231 -8.49 8.24 -12.23
C SER A 231 -7.54 9.35 -11.82
N SER A 232 -6.53 9.59 -12.64
CA SER A 232 -5.64 10.74 -12.58
C SER A 232 -5.11 11.05 -13.97
N ALA A 233 -5.01 12.35 -14.29
CA ALA A 233 -4.38 12.79 -15.53
C ALA A 233 -2.90 12.39 -15.63
N TYR A 234 -2.21 12.33 -14.48
CA TYR A 234 -0.77 12.01 -14.41
C TYR A 234 -0.45 10.51 -14.40
N TRP A 235 -1.42 9.62 -14.53
CA TRP A 235 -1.12 8.18 -14.51
C TRP A 235 -0.50 7.67 -15.80
N THR A 236 -0.55 8.43 -16.89
CA THR A 236 0.20 8.17 -18.12
C THR A 236 1.53 8.94 -18.18
N GLU A 237 1.92 9.61 -17.07
CA GLU A 237 3.22 10.24 -16.92
C GLU A 237 4.30 9.14 -16.79
N GLY A 238 5.36 9.23 -17.58
CA GLY A 238 6.33 8.13 -17.73
C GLY A 238 7.63 8.32 -16.94
N VAL A 239 7.85 9.46 -16.25
CA VAL A 239 9.10 9.72 -15.50
C VAL A 239 9.22 8.78 -14.31
N GLY A 240 8.16 8.64 -13.51
CA GLY A 240 8.11 7.73 -12.38
C GLY A 240 8.36 6.28 -12.79
N PRO A 241 7.65 5.73 -13.79
CA PRO A 241 7.93 4.39 -14.33
C PRO A 241 9.34 4.21 -14.85
N ALA A 242 9.89 5.15 -15.64
CA ALA A 242 11.26 5.07 -16.15
C ALA A 242 12.30 5.04 -15.03
N ALA A 243 12.13 5.88 -14.00
CA ALA A 243 12.98 5.89 -12.83
C ALA A 243 12.89 4.55 -12.06
N SER A 244 11.68 4.00 -11.92
CA SER A 244 11.45 2.74 -11.21
C SER A 244 12.05 1.54 -11.93
N VAL A 245 11.90 1.45 -13.25
CA VAL A 245 12.53 0.40 -14.05
C VAL A 245 14.04 0.42 -13.86
N ALA A 246 14.68 1.57 -14.06
CA ALA A 246 16.13 1.70 -13.90
C ALA A 246 16.59 1.41 -12.46
N CYS A 247 15.79 1.80 -11.46
CA CYS A 247 16.08 1.54 -10.06
C CYS A 247 16.03 0.04 -9.75
N ILE A 248 14.97 -0.65 -10.15
CA ILE A 248 14.77 -2.09 -9.89
C ILE A 248 15.78 -2.95 -10.63
N GLU A 249 16.07 -2.64 -11.89
CA GLU A 249 17.06 -3.39 -12.69
C GLU A 249 18.49 -3.27 -12.14
N LYS A 250 18.75 -2.24 -11.32
CA LYS A 250 20.06 -2.03 -10.69
C LYS A 250 20.16 -2.63 -9.28
N MET A 251 19.08 -2.92 -8.61
CA MET A 251 19.06 -3.56 -7.29
C MET A 251 19.42 -5.04 -7.36
#